data_c871372b98e101ada5440e4f3aa9e38f
#
_entry.id   c871372b98e101ada5440e4f3aa9e38f
#
_cell.length_a   1.000
_cell.length_b   1.000
_cell.length_c   1.000
_cell.angle_alpha   90.00
_cell.angle_beta   90.00
_cell.angle_gamma   90.00
#
_symmetry.space_group_name_H-M   'P 1'
#
loop_
_entity.id
_entity.type
_entity.pdbx_description
1 polymer ?
#
loop_
_entity_poly.entity_id
_entity_poly.type
_entity_poly.pdbx_seq_one_letter_code
_entity_poly.pdbx_strand_id
1 'polypeptide(L)'
;MPTETPTPTASPVPAPPPPPGPLYKVRVSTVNVRSSPSTADSGNILGQLLYEETAYYLGTEGEFSRVQLMDGTEAYCYTEYLVPEETVLYAYVPPETGQKIDISTGLPAYEADGITPIMVKNELVDLKLYLPDAQYEQLFNTESNVTGEPLYGRSIALLQRDTAKKLVKAYERFKADGYTLKIYDAYRPLSVQRRLFEIVQNKHWIADPSTTASNHNRGCAVDIALIDDATGLVLEFPTPMHTFTEEAARTCKTWTEEQAANVEYMTGVMSECGFNSIKSEWWHFSDTNSKKFMT
;
A
#
# COMPACT_ATOMS: atom_id res chain seq x y z
N MET A 1 6.72 -54.79 27.87
CA MET A 1 6.10 -53.81 26.98
C MET A 1 5.95 -52.52 27.77
N PRO A 2 6.54 -51.41 27.36
CA PRO A 2 6.33 -50.14 28.04
C PRO A 2 4.94 -49.60 27.70
N THR A 3 4.20 -49.27 28.75
CA THR A 3 2.89 -48.61 28.67
C THR A 3 3.10 -47.12 28.24
N GLU A 4 2.61 -46.75 27.08
CA GLU A 4 2.57 -45.35 26.64
C GLU A 4 1.61 -44.55 27.52
N THR A 5 2.14 -43.48 28.12
CA THR A 5 1.33 -42.50 28.87
C THR A 5 0.59 -41.64 27.86
N PRO A 6 -0.74 -41.47 27.95
CA PRO A 6 -1.46 -40.62 27.00
C PRO A 6 -1.03 -39.16 27.13
N THR A 7 -0.67 -38.54 25.98
CA THR A 7 -0.37 -37.10 25.86
C THR A 7 -1.64 -36.32 26.23
N PRO A 8 -1.55 -35.28 27.08
CA PRO A 8 -2.71 -34.48 27.43
C PRO A 8 -3.20 -33.73 26.17
N THR A 9 -4.45 -33.94 25.81
CA THR A 9 -5.14 -33.21 24.75
C THR A 9 -5.29 -31.76 25.22
N ALA A 10 -4.67 -30.83 24.49
CA ALA A 10 -4.82 -29.40 24.75
C ALA A 10 -6.31 -29.01 24.66
N SER A 11 -6.81 -28.33 25.67
CA SER A 11 -8.17 -27.79 25.65
C SER A 11 -8.31 -26.81 24.44
N PRO A 12 -9.43 -26.83 23.71
CA PRO A 12 -9.65 -25.89 22.60
C PRO A 12 -9.57 -24.45 23.11
N VAL A 13 -8.77 -23.65 22.44
CA VAL A 13 -8.71 -22.19 22.69
C VAL A 13 -10.11 -21.63 22.42
N PRO A 14 -10.71 -20.85 23.34
CA PRO A 14 -12.01 -20.24 23.12
C PRO A 14 -11.98 -19.39 21.85
N ALA A 15 -13.02 -19.48 21.02
CA ALA A 15 -13.15 -18.62 19.86
C ALA A 15 -13.12 -17.13 20.30
N PRO A 16 -12.46 -16.23 19.55
CA PRO A 16 -12.48 -14.81 19.86
C PRO A 16 -13.93 -14.30 19.88
N PRO A 17 -14.24 -13.32 20.75
CA PRO A 17 -15.57 -12.73 20.78
C PRO A 17 -15.92 -12.14 19.42
N PRO A 18 -17.20 -12.11 19.02
CA PRO A 18 -17.61 -11.51 17.77
C PRO A 18 -17.24 -10.02 17.75
N PRO A 19 -16.94 -9.45 16.57
CA PRO A 19 -16.60 -8.03 16.45
C PRO A 19 -17.77 -7.16 16.96
N PRO A 20 -17.48 -6.03 17.62
CA PRO A 20 -18.50 -5.18 18.25
C PRO A 20 -19.40 -4.43 17.27
N GLY A 21 -19.02 -4.37 15.98
CA GLY A 21 -19.74 -3.70 14.92
C GLY A 21 -19.08 -3.89 13.55
N PRO A 22 -19.64 -3.28 12.50
CA PRO A 22 -19.01 -3.27 11.18
C PRO A 22 -17.72 -2.45 11.19
N LEU A 23 -16.75 -2.84 10.35
CA LEU A 23 -15.53 -2.07 10.15
C LEU A 23 -15.78 -0.86 9.25
N TYR A 24 -15.27 0.27 9.69
CA TYR A 24 -15.19 1.53 8.95
C TYR A 24 -13.74 1.95 8.84
N LYS A 25 -13.38 2.68 7.77
CA LYS A 25 -12.05 3.20 7.55
C LYS A 25 -12.06 4.70 7.30
N VAL A 26 -10.92 5.31 7.57
CA VAL A 26 -10.68 6.74 7.37
C VAL A 26 -10.51 7.04 5.88
N ARG A 27 -11.27 8.03 5.35
CA ARG A 27 -11.24 8.47 3.95
C ARG A 27 -10.43 9.75 3.71
N VAL A 28 -9.86 10.33 4.73
CA VAL A 28 -9.01 11.53 4.70
C VAL A 28 -7.62 11.21 5.21
N SER A 29 -6.65 12.09 4.97
CA SER A 29 -5.26 11.84 5.39
C SER A 29 -5.15 11.55 6.89
N THR A 30 -5.93 12.25 7.72
CA THR A 30 -5.90 12.10 9.17
C THR A 30 -7.24 12.53 9.77
N VAL A 31 -7.72 11.81 10.80
CA VAL A 31 -8.86 12.20 11.62
C VAL A 31 -8.50 12.15 13.11
N ASN A 32 -8.89 13.17 13.86
CA ASN A 32 -8.71 13.16 15.31
C ASN A 32 -9.67 12.16 15.96
N VAL A 33 -9.13 11.34 16.84
CA VAL A 33 -9.86 10.43 17.72
C VAL A 33 -10.07 11.13 19.05
N ARG A 34 -11.30 11.22 19.53
CA ARG A 34 -11.70 12.03 20.68
C ARG A 34 -12.39 11.20 21.75
N SER A 35 -12.26 11.62 23.02
CA SER A 35 -12.97 10.99 24.14
C SER A 35 -14.44 11.43 24.25
N SER A 36 -14.85 12.45 23.51
CA SER A 36 -16.23 12.96 23.48
C SER A 36 -16.58 13.51 22.10
N PRO A 37 -17.87 13.54 21.69
CA PRO A 37 -18.32 14.02 20.38
C PRO A 37 -18.35 15.55 20.32
N SER A 38 -17.18 16.20 20.48
CA SER A 38 -17.06 17.65 20.53
C SER A 38 -15.73 18.13 19.99
N THR A 39 -15.73 19.29 19.34
CA THR A 39 -14.53 20.03 18.93
C THR A 39 -14.29 21.29 19.77
N ALA A 40 -15.17 21.57 20.75
CA ALA A 40 -15.07 22.77 21.58
C ALA A 40 -13.79 22.81 22.42
N ASP A 41 -13.21 21.65 22.72
CA ASP A 41 -11.96 21.52 23.46
C ASP A 41 -11.01 20.53 22.74
N SER A 42 -9.78 20.96 22.53
CA SER A 42 -8.73 20.09 21.97
C SER A 42 -8.15 19.12 23.01
N GLY A 43 -8.39 19.33 24.29
CA GLY A 43 -7.98 18.43 25.38
C GLY A 43 -8.68 17.06 25.36
N ASN A 44 -9.76 16.91 24.56
CA ASN A 44 -10.44 15.63 24.36
C ASN A 44 -9.83 14.78 23.25
N ILE A 45 -8.74 15.20 22.58
CA ILE A 45 -8.08 14.43 21.54
C ILE A 45 -7.24 13.33 22.20
N LEU A 46 -7.58 12.07 21.93
CA LEU A 46 -6.85 10.87 22.38
C LEU A 46 -5.71 10.50 21.43
N GLY A 47 -5.83 10.82 20.15
CA GLY A 47 -4.90 10.48 19.10
C GLY A 47 -5.46 10.75 17.71
N GLN A 48 -4.93 10.06 16.73
CA GLN A 48 -5.36 10.19 15.33
C GLN A 48 -5.44 8.81 14.67
N LEU A 49 -6.41 8.67 13.76
CA LEU A 49 -6.42 7.63 12.76
C LEU A 49 -5.99 8.22 11.41
N LEU A 50 -5.26 7.45 10.65
CA LEU A 50 -4.72 7.82 9.35
C LEU A 50 -5.58 7.25 8.21
N TYR A 51 -5.30 7.70 6.99
CA TYR A 51 -5.94 7.21 5.79
C TYR A 51 -5.95 5.67 5.73
N GLU A 52 -7.13 5.10 5.50
CA GLU A 52 -7.43 3.66 5.50
C GLU A 52 -7.26 2.92 6.84
N GLU A 53 -6.85 3.56 7.92
CA GLU A 53 -6.94 2.93 9.24
C GLU A 53 -8.40 2.67 9.60
N THR A 54 -8.63 1.52 10.26
CA THR A 54 -9.96 1.00 10.54
C THR A 54 -10.33 1.10 12.01
N ALA A 55 -11.63 1.21 12.27
CA ALA A 55 -12.22 1.08 13.60
C ALA A 55 -13.61 0.43 13.46
N TYR A 56 -14.08 -0.21 14.53
CA TYR A 56 -15.44 -0.74 14.56
C TYR A 56 -16.44 0.41 14.76
N TYR A 57 -17.40 0.55 13.88
CA TYR A 57 -18.46 1.54 13.99
C TYR A 57 -19.53 1.07 14.97
N LEU A 58 -19.83 1.87 15.99
CA LEU A 58 -20.79 1.57 17.05
C LEU A 58 -22.07 2.38 16.97
N GLY A 59 -22.11 3.43 16.13
CA GLY A 59 -23.26 4.31 15.96
C GLY A 59 -22.86 5.77 15.70
N THR A 60 -23.85 6.64 15.52
CA THR A 60 -23.63 8.07 15.26
C THR A 60 -24.24 8.91 16.38
N GLU A 61 -23.52 9.97 16.81
CA GLU A 61 -23.94 10.98 17.78
C GLU A 61 -23.70 12.37 17.17
N GLY A 62 -24.76 12.99 16.61
CA GLY A 62 -24.64 14.27 15.89
C GLY A 62 -23.76 14.13 14.65
N GLU A 63 -22.69 14.95 14.58
CA GLU A 63 -21.71 14.91 13.50
C GLU A 63 -20.60 13.86 13.72
N PHE A 64 -20.64 13.12 14.84
CA PHE A 64 -19.62 12.17 15.22
C PHE A 64 -20.11 10.73 15.12
N SER A 65 -19.22 9.85 14.71
CA SER A 65 -19.37 8.41 14.87
C SER A 65 -18.68 7.97 16.15
N ARG A 66 -19.40 7.20 16.97
CA ARG A 66 -18.80 6.44 18.06
C ARG A 66 -18.16 5.19 17.45
N VAL A 67 -16.89 4.99 17.78
CA VAL A 67 -16.07 3.89 17.24
C VAL A 67 -15.37 3.16 18.36
N GLN A 68 -15.01 1.90 18.12
CA GLN A 68 -14.04 1.19 18.94
C GLN A 68 -12.77 0.96 18.11
N LEU A 69 -11.66 1.43 18.64
CA LEU A 69 -10.34 1.22 18.06
C LEU A 69 -9.91 -0.24 18.17
N MET A 70 -8.88 -0.63 17.42
CA MET A 70 -8.37 -2.01 17.42
C MET A 70 -7.80 -2.45 18.79
N ASP A 71 -7.39 -1.51 19.65
CA ASP A 71 -6.96 -1.75 21.02
C ASP A 71 -8.11 -1.87 22.03
N GLY A 72 -9.37 -1.75 21.58
CA GLY A 72 -10.58 -1.79 22.39
C GLY A 72 -11.03 -0.45 22.95
N THR A 73 -10.30 0.64 22.72
CA THR A 73 -10.66 1.99 23.19
C THR A 73 -11.90 2.48 22.46
N GLU A 74 -12.96 2.89 23.20
CA GLU A 74 -14.09 3.61 22.62
C GLU A 74 -13.78 5.09 22.46
N ALA A 75 -14.15 5.66 21.31
CA ALA A 75 -13.81 7.01 20.92
C ALA A 75 -14.81 7.60 19.92
N TYR A 76 -14.57 8.84 19.52
CA TYR A 76 -15.39 9.58 18.57
C TYR A 76 -14.53 10.16 17.44
N CYS A 77 -15.00 9.98 16.21
CA CYS A 77 -14.43 10.60 15.00
C CYS A 77 -15.54 11.32 14.23
N TYR A 78 -15.20 12.34 13.46
CA TYR A 78 -16.17 12.95 12.54
C TYR A 78 -16.70 11.89 11.56
N THR A 79 -18.05 11.78 11.48
CA THR A 79 -18.75 10.81 10.64
C THR A 79 -18.40 10.97 9.16
N GLU A 80 -18.29 12.22 8.69
CA GLU A 80 -17.95 12.51 7.28
C GLU A 80 -16.59 11.97 6.84
N TYR A 81 -15.67 11.69 7.77
CA TYR A 81 -14.34 11.17 7.48
C TYR A 81 -14.23 9.65 7.54
N LEU A 82 -15.32 8.98 7.89
CA LEU A 82 -15.41 7.54 7.96
C LEU A 82 -16.32 6.98 6.88
N VAL A 83 -15.92 5.87 6.30
CA VAL A 83 -16.72 5.11 5.34
C VAL A 83 -16.64 3.62 5.67
N PRO A 84 -17.64 2.81 5.27
CA PRO A 84 -17.53 1.35 5.38
C PRO A 84 -16.20 0.84 4.80
N GLU A 85 -15.63 -0.15 5.43
CA GLU A 85 -14.28 -0.67 5.10
C GLU A 85 -14.18 -1.12 3.63
N GLU A 86 -15.25 -1.67 3.06
CA GLU A 86 -15.30 -2.09 1.66
C GLU A 86 -15.37 -0.92 0.66
N THR A 87 -15.56 0.33 1.12
CA THR A 87 -15.64 1.50 0.24
C THR A 87 -14.29 1.73 -0.44
N VAL A 88 -14.32 1.92 -1.74
CA VAL A 88 -13.13 2.25 -2.52
C VAL A 88 -12.76 3.72 -2.30
N LEU A 89 -11.52 3.99 -1.87
CA LEU A 89 -11.00 5.33 -1.51
C LEU A 89 -10.01 5.89 -2.52
N TYR A 90 -9.98 5.40 -3.74
CA TYR A 90 -9.15 5.94 -4.81
C TYR A 90 -10.00 6.45 -5.97
N ALA A 91 -9.42 7.35 -6.76
CA ALA A 91 -10.10 7.87 -7.92
C ALA A 91 -10.08 6.85 -9.06
N TYR A 92 -11.24 6.48 -9.57
CA TYR A 92 -11.33 5.74 -10.82
C TYR A 92 -11.16 6.74 -11.98
N VAL A 93 -9.99 6.72 -12.62
CA VAL A 93 -9.60 7.71 -13.63
C VAL A 93 -9.00 7.01 -14.83
N PRO A 94 -9.67 7.02 -16.00
CA PRO A 94 -9.09 6.49 -17.22
C PRO A 94 -7.78 7.21 -17.57
N PRO A 95 -6.74 6.48 -18.00
CA PRO A 95 -5.45 7.07 -18.36
C PRO A 95 -5.54 8.19 -19.38
N GLU A 96 -6.42 8.04 -20.38
CA GLU A 96 -6.53 8.91 -21.55
C GLU A 96 -7.11 10.28 -21.21
N THR A 97 -8.19 10.30 -20.41
CA THR A 97 -8.97 11.53 -20.17
C THR A 97 -8.53 12.28 -18.93
N GLY A 98 -8.19 11.56 -17.86
CA GLY A 98 -7.94 12.15 -16.54
C GLY A 98 -9.19 12.66 -15.84
N GLN A 99 -10.37 12.44 -16.41
CA GLN A 99 -11.64 12.75 -15.77
C GLN A 99 -12.01 11.66 -14.78
N LYS A 100 -12.47 12.04 -13.59
CA LYS A 100 -12.95 11.10 -12.57
C LYS A 100 -14.20 10.37 -13.08
N ILE A 101 -14.25 9.07 -12.84
CA ILE A 101 -15.46 8.26 -13.06
C ILE A 101 -16.13 8.04 -11.70
N ASP A 102 -17.43 8.26 -11.64
CA ASP A 102 -18.25 7.86 -10.50
C ASP A 102 -18.36 6.33 -10.48
N ILE A 103 -17.80 5.71 -9.45
CA ILE A 103 -17.74 4.25 -9.31
C ILE A 103 -19.15 3.63 -9.22
N SER A 104 -20.12 4.37 -8.64
CA SER A 104 -21.46 3.86 -8.45
C SER A 104 -22.26 3.76 -9.76
N THR A 105 -21.98 4.66 -10.71
CA THR A 105 -22.71 4.75 -11.98
C THR A 105 -21.88 4.29 -13.19
N GLY A 106 -20.56 4.27 -13.07
CA GLY A 106 -19.63 4.03 -14.18
C GLY A 106 -19.55 5.20 -15.19
N LEU A 107 -20.14 6.35 -14.88
CA LEU A 107 -20.22 7.51 -15.76
C LEU A 107 -19.18 8.59 -15.38
N PRO A 108 -18.76 9.45 -16.33
CA PRO A 108 -17.91 10.60 -16.02
C PRO A 108 -18.54 11.49 -14.95
N ALA A 109 -17.74 11.86 -13.95
CA ALA A 109 -18.17 12.73 -12.86
C ALA A 109 -18.04 14.22 -13.24
N TYR A 110 -19.01 15.01 -12.81
CA TYR A 110 -19.08 16.45 -13.03
C TYR A 110 -19.25 17.20 -11.70
N GLU A 111 -18.82 18.46 -11.67
CA GLU A 111 -19.10 19.35 -10.55
C GLU A 111 -20.62 19.54 -10.36
N ALA A 112 -21.01 20.24 -9.29
CA ALA A 112 -22.42 20.44 -8.96
C ALA A 112 -23.24 21.17 -10.08
N ASP A 113 -22.55 21.82 -11.03
CA ASP A 113 -23.16 22.46 -12.22
C ASP A 113 -23.59 21.43 -13.30
N GLY A 114 -23.20 20.17 -13.17
CA GLY A 114 -23.50 19.10 -14.11
C GLY A 114 -22.80 19.22 -15.49
N ILE A 115 -21.89 20.16 -15.66
CA ILE A 115 -21.24 20.48 -16.94
C ILE A 115 -19.71 20.42 -16.82
N THR A 116 -19.15 20.95 -15.73
CA THR A 116 -17.70 21.01 -15.50
C THR A 116 -17.17 19.64 -15.11
N PRO A 117 -16.30 19.00 -15.92
CA PRO A 117 -15.78 17.68 -15.58
C PRO A 117 -14.83 17.76 -14.38
N ILE A 118 -14.99 16.82 -13.45
CA ILE A 118 -14.05 16.68 -12.32
C ILE A 118 -12.77 16.05 -12.84
N MET A 119 -11.73 16.86 -12.97
CA MET A 119 -10.41 16.41 -13.43
C MET A 119 -9.51 16.06 -12.26
N VAL A 120 -8.97 14.85 -12.28
CA VAL A 120 -7.99 14.40 -11.29
C VAL A 120 -6.60 14.81 -11.73
N LYS A 121 -5.94 15.63 -10.93
CA LYS A 121 -4.57 16.08 -11.19
C LYS A 121 -3.54 15.07 -10.69
N ASN A 122 -3.64 14.71 -9.42
CA ASN A 122 -2.63 13.92 -8.75
C ASN A 122 -3.22 13.25 -7.50
N GLU A 123 -3.93 12.17 -7.73
CA GLU A 123 -4.54 11.31 -6.71
C GLU A 123 -4.05 9.88 -6.91
N LEU A 124 -4.24 9.05 -5.91
CA LEU A 124 -4.00 7.61 -6.02
C LEU A 124 -4.97 7.03 -7.05
N VAL A 125 -4.44 6.21 -7.95
CA VAL A 125 -5.20 5.51 -8.98
C VAL A 125 -4.85 4.03 -8.96
N ASP A 126 -5.81 3.17 -9.34
CA ASP A 126 -5.58 1.74 -9.44
C ASP A 126 -4.68 1.43 -10.65
N LEU A 127 -3.53 0.82 -10.39
CA LEU A 127 -2.58 0.44 -11.44
C LEU A 127 -3.15 -0.57 -12.43
N LYS A 128 -4.13 -1.40 -12.06
CA LYS A 128 -4.77 -2.32 -12.99
C LYS A 128 -5.48 -1.63 -14.14
N LEU A 129 -5.89 -0.36 -13.97
CA LEU A 129 -6.46 0.46 -15.06
C LEU A 129 -5.40 0.97 -16.03
N TYR A 130 -4.17 1.13 -15.56
CA TYR A 130 -3.04 1.67 -16.32
C TYR A 130 -2.18 0.57 -16.93
N LEU A 131 -2.09 -0.56 -16.27
CA LEU A 131 -1.23 -1.69 -16.60
C LEU A 131 -2.03 -3.01 -16.45
N PRO A 132 -3.09 -3.22 -17.26
CA PRO A 132 -3.99 -4.38 -17.10
C PRO A 132 -3.27 -5.72 -17.30
N ASP A 133 -2.21 -5.75 -18.11
CA ASP A 133 -1.45 -6.96 -18.43
C ASP A 133 -0.23 -7.19 -17.50
N ALA A 134 0.04 -6.27 -16.55
CA ALA A 134 1.06 -6.49 -15.54
C ALA A 134 0.62 -7.54 -14.52
N GLN A 135 1.58 -8.23 -13.90
CA GLN A 135 1.30 -9.15 -12.80
C GLN A 135 1.37 -8.45 -11.45
N TYR A 136 0.49 -8.83 -10.53
CA TYR A 136 0.36 -8.22 -9.21
C TYR A 136 0.46 -9.31 -8.14
N GLU A 137 1.47 -9.21 -7.28
CA GLU A 137 1.66 -10.06 -6.11
C GLU A 137 2.04 -9.18 -4.92
N GLN A 138 1.05 -8.51 -4.32
CA GLN A 138 1.32 -7.62 -3.19
C GLN A 138 1.66 -8.40 -1.93
N LEU A 139 2.96 -8.52 -1.64
CA LEU A 139 3.46 -9.41 -0.58
C LEU A 139 2.95 -9.05 0.81
N PHE A 140 2.78 -7.77 1.11
CA PHE A 140 2.27 -7.35 2.43
C PHE A 140 0.79 -7.70 2.69
N ASN A 141 0.07 -8.22 1.67
CA ASN A 141 -1.26 -8.81 1.83
C ASN A 141 -1.24 -10.30 2.15
N THR A 142 -0.08 -10.90 2.21
CA THR A 142 0.11 -12.35 2.37
C THR A 142 1.02 -12.63 3.55
N GLU A 143 1.09 -13.87 3.99
CA GLU A 143 2.05 -14.34 5.00
C GLU A 143 3.49 -14.42 4.44
N SER A 144 3.66 -14.33 3.11
CA SER A 144 4.95 -14.47 2.42
C SER A 144 5.78 -13.18 2.44
N ASN A 145 5.63 -12.33 3.46
CA ASN A 145 6.44 -11.14 3.68
C ASN A 145 7.33 -11.28 4.91
N VAL A 146 8.20 -10.32 5.13
CA VAL A 146 9.19 -10.31 6.22
C VAL A 146 8.59 -10.40 7.63
N THR A 147 7.31 -10.08 7.79
CA THR A 147 6.62 -10.14 9.11
C THR A 147 5.98 -11.49 9.37
N GLY A 148 5.77 -12.31 8.35
CA GLY A 148 5.08 -13.59 8.44
C GLY A 148 3.56 -13.49 8.65
N GLU A 149 2.99 -12.27 8.54
CA GLU A 149 1.56 -12.02 8.66
C GLU A 149 1.07 -11.04 7.60
N PRO A 150 -0.17 -11.12 7.11
CA PRO A 150 -0.75 -10.09 6.26
C PRO A 150 -0.90 -8.78 7.03
N LEU A 151 -0.38 -7.69 6.46
CA LEU A 151 -0.44 -6.37 7.10
C LEU A 151 -1.66 -5.54 6.67
N TYR A 152 -2.33 -5.90 5.57
CA TYR A 152 -3.60 -5.32 5.14
C TYR A 152 -4.39 -6.28 4.24
N GLY A 153 -5.73 -6.12 4.26
CA GLY A 153 -6.65 -7.14 3.69
C GLY A 153 -6.97 -6.99 2.21
N ARG A 154 -6.45 -5.96 1.52
CA ARG A 154 -6.78 -5.69 0.12
C ARG A 154 -5.57 -5.71 -0.79
N SER A 155 -5.71 -6.40 -1.92
CA SER A 155 -4.68 -6.44 -2.97
C SER A 155 -5.00 -5.44 -4.08
N ILE A 156 -4.89 -4.13 -3.77
CA ILE A 156 -5.05 -3.07 -4.76
C ILE A 156 -3.73 -2.31 -4.86
N ALA A 157 -3.09 -2.38 -6.03
CA ALA A 157 -1.87 -1.63 -6.29
C ALA A 157 -2.22 -0.20 -6.70
N LEU A 158 -1.96 0.76 -5.82
CA LEU A 158 -2.24 2.18 -6.04
C LEU A 158 -0.95 2.97 -6.25
N LEU A 159 -0.97 3.98 -7.13
CA LEU A 159 0.07 5.00 -7.24
C LEU A 159 -0.56 6.37 -7.50
N GLN A 160 0.19 7.43 -7.21
CA GLN A 160 -0.14 8.76 -7.71
C GLN A 160 -0.23 8.71 -9.24
N ARG A 161 -1.24 9.36 -9.81
CA ARG A 161 -1.52 9.31 -11.25
C ARG A 161 -0.31 9.66 -12.13
N ASP A 162 0.46 10.68 -11.76
CA ASP A 162 1.65 11.08 -12.51
C ASP A 162 2.74 10.00 -12.45
N THR A 163 2.91 9.35 -11.30
CA THR A 163 3.84 8.22 -11.13
C THR A 163 3.37 7.00 -11.93
N ALA A 164 2.06 6.70 -11.93
CA ALA A 164 1.49 5.63 -12.73
C ALA A 164 1.76 5.82 -14.23
N LYS A 165 1.62 7.05 -14.75
CA LYS A 165 1.95 7.37 -16.16
C LYS A 165 3.41 7.16 -16.51
N LYS A 166 4.33 7.42 -15.58
CA LYS A 166 5.75 7.11 -15.78
C LYS A 166 5.98 5.61 -15.82
N LEU A 167 5.29 4.87 -14.94
CA LEU A 167 5.39 3.41 -14.91
C LEU A 167 4.84 2.77 -16.17
N VAL A 168 3.77 3.34 -16.77
CA VAL A 168 3.26 2.91 -18.08
C VAL A 168 4.35 3.01 -19.14
N LYS A 169 5.07 4.14 -19.21
CA LYS A 169 6.18 4.30 -20.19
C LYS A 169 7.29 3.28 -19.98
N ALA A 170 7.63 2.97 -18.72
CA ALA A 170 8.62 1.94 -18.44
C ALA A 170 8.09 0.55 -18.86
N TYR A 171 6.83 0.25 -18.58
CA TYR A 171 6.21 -1.02 -18.97
C TYR A 171 6.14 -1.20 -20.47
N GLU A 172 5.78 -0.17 -21.24
CA GLU A 172 5.79 -0.21 -22.72
C GLU A 172 7.17 -0.60 -23.26
N ARG A 173 8.25 -0.11 -22.65
CA ARG A 173 9.62 -0.49 -23.02
C ARG A 173 9.94 -1.93 -22.63
N PHE A 174 9.62 -2.35 -21.41
CA PHE A 174 9.79 -3.74 -20.99
C PHE A 174 9.04 -4.69 -21.91
N LYS A 175 7.79 -4.35 -22.28
CA LYS A 175 7.01 -5.18 -23.22
C LYS A 175 7.61 -5.23 -24.61
N ALA A 176 8.15 -4.13 -25.12
CA ALA A 176 8.83 -4.11 -26.42
C ALA A 176 10.08 -5.02 -26.45
N ASP A 177 10.73 -5.18 -25.29
CA ASP A 177 11.91 -6.04 -25.12
C ASP A 177 11.55 -7.50 -24.70
N GLY A 178 10.24 -7.83 -24.60
CA GLY A 178 9.76 -9.19 -24.29
C GLY A 178 9.62 -9.49 -22.81
N TYR A 179 9.40 -8.46 -21.98
CA TYR A 179 9.24 -8.62 -20.52
C TYR A 179 7.88 -8.12 -20.03
N THR A 180 7.29 -8.84 -19.10
CA THR A 180 6.12 -8.42 -18.33
C THR A 180 6.54 -7.89 -16.95
N LEU A 181 5.97 -6.74 -16.55
CA LEU A 181 6.20 -6.16 -15.23
C LEU A 181 5.45 -6.96 -14.16
N LYS A 182 6.13 -7.29 -13.06
CA LYS A 182 5.54 -7.86 -11.84
C LYS A 182 5.69 -6.87 -10.69
N ILE A 183 4.56 -6.49 -10.07
CA ILE A 183 4.47 -5.47 -9.03
C ILE A 183 4.22 -6.15 -7.69
N TYR A 184 5.09 -5.92 -6.72
CA TYR A 184 5.06 -6.53 -5.39
C TYR A 184 4.65 -5.56 -4.28
N ASP A 185 4.90 -4.27 -4.46
CA ASP A 185 4.42 -3.21 -3.59
C ASP A 185 4.28 -1.91 -4.37
N ALA A 186 3.33 -1.06 -3.95
CA ALA A 186 3.09 0.25 -4.54
C ALA A 186 2.76 1.26 -3.42
N TYR A 187 1.56 1.85 -3.37
CA TYR A 187 1.16 2.64 -2.22
C TYR A 187 1.04 1.73 -0.99
N ARG A 188 1.70 2.12 0.07
CA ARG A 188 1.65 1.47 1.39
C ARG A 188 1.07 2.46 2.40
N PRO A 189 -0.08 2.19 3.01
CA PRO A 189 -0.63 3.03 4.08
C PRO A 189 0.39 3.27 5.20
N LEU A 190 0.34 4.45 5.83
CA LEU A 190 1.29 4.77 6.89
C LEU A 190 1.10 3.87 8.14
N SER A 191 -0.12 3.40 8.38
CA SER A 191 -0.43 2.39 9.41
C SER A 191 0.34 1.09 9.17
N VAL A 192 0.36 0.62 7.92
CA VAL A 192 1.12 -0.57 7.50
C VAL A 192 2.64 -0.34 7.67
N GLN A 193 3.13 0.84 7.30
CA GLN A 193 4.55 1.19 7.51
C GLN A 193 4.91 1.18 9.00
N ARG A 194 4.04 1.70 9.87
CA ARG A 194 4.24 1.65 11.32
C ARG A 194 4.31 0.21 11.83
N ARG A 195 3.34 -0.63 11.43
CA ARG A 195 3.31 -2.03 11.83
C ARG A 195 4.54 -2.79 11.35
N LEU A 196 4.94 -2.57 10.11
CA LEU A 196 6.16 -3.14 9.53
C LEU A 196 7.41 -2.72 10.33
N PHE A 197 7.51 -1.43 10.68
CA PHE A 197 8.63 -0.91 11.46
C PHE A 197 8.65 -1.45 12.91
N GLU A 198 7.48 -1.59 13.55
CA GLU A 198 7.36 -2.19 14.88
C GLU A 198 7.89 -3.63 14.93
N ILE A 199 7.65 -4.41 13.87
CA ILE A 199 8.08 -5.80 13.79
C ILE A 199 9.56 -5.91 13.45
N VAL A 200 9.98 -5.23 12.38
CA VAL A 200 11.35 -5.37 11.83
C VAL A 200 12.39 -4.57 12.63
N GLN A 201 12.03 -3.39 13.16
CA GLN A 201 12.86 -2.50 14.00
C GLN A 201 14.25 -2.19 13.43
N ASN A 202 14.41 -2.18 12.10
CA ASN A 202 15.67 -1.92 11.45
C ASN A 202 15.57 -0.74 10.47
N LYS A 203 16.09 0.42 10.88
CA LYS A 203 16.05 1.67 10.10
C LYS A 203 16.86 1.63 8.80
N HIS A 204 17.75 0.68 8.66
CA HIS A 204 18.52 0.50 7.43
C HIS A 204 17.62 -0.01 6.28
N TRP A 205 16.68 -0.89 6.61
CA TRP A 205 15.77 -1.53 5.65
C TRP A 205 14.38 -0.89 5.60
N ILE A 206 13.86 -0.50 6.76
CA ILE A 206 12.51 0.02 6.88
C ILE A 206 12.57 1.46 7.37
N ALA A 207 12.07 2.40 6.57
CA ALA A 207 11.99 3.80 6.94
C ALA A 207 11.18 3.97 8.24
N ASP A 208 11.76 4.73 9.19
CA ASP A 208 11.11 5.04 10.46
C ASP A 208 9.95 6.03 10.22
N PRO A 209 8.69 5.60 10.40
CA PRO A 209 7.53 6.44 10.11
C PRO A 209 7.38 7.64 11.04
N SER A 210 8.11 7.68 12.17
CA SER A 210 8.10 8.82 13.08
C SER A 210 9.01 9.98 12.63
N THR A 211 9.93 9.71 11.69
CA THR A 211 10.91 10.71 11.22
C THR A 211 10.79 11.00 9.73
N THR A 212 10.63 9.98 8.90
CA THR A 212 10.60 10.13 7.45
C THR A 212 9.64 9.10 6.86
N ALA A 213 8.54 9.58 6.28
CA ALA A 213 7.63 8.71 5.55
C ALA A 213 8.34 8.08 4.33
N SER A 214 8.10 6.80 4.08
CA SER A 214 8.54 6.12 2.87
C SER A 214 7.89 6.73 1.63
N ASN A 215 8.57 6.66 0.47
CA ASN A 215 7.97 7.04 -0.79
C ASN A 215 6.76 6.15 -1.17
N HIS A 216 6.69 4.92 -0.66
CA HIS A 216 5.49 4.10 -0.75
C HIS A 216 4.29 4.74 -0.03
N ASN A 217 4.48 5.37 1.12
CA ASN A 217 3.40 6.06 1.84
C ASN A 217 2.84 7.27 1.10
N ARG A 218 3.58 7.79 0.11
CA ARG A 218 3.15 8.89 -0.76
C ARG A 218 2.55 8.41 -2.08
N GLY A 219 2.52 7.10 -2.31
CA GLY A 219 2.09 6.53 -3.59
C GLY A 219 3.02 6.86 -4.75
N CYS A 220 4.30 7.05 -4.50
CA CYS A 220 5.28 7.41 -5.52
C CYS A 220 6.51 6.49 -5.54
N ALA A 221 6.36 5.27 -5.05
CA ALA A 221 7.36 4.21 -5.17
C ALA A 221 6.70 2.88 -5.55
N VAL A 222 7.49 2.01 -6.18
CA VAL A 222 7.12 0.65 -6.54
C VAL A 222 8.27 -0.30 -6.27
N ASP A 223 7.94 -1.51 -5.83
CA ASP A 223 8.83 -2.65 -5.77
C ASP A 223 8.44 -3.63 -6.88
N ILE A 224 9.38 -3.89 -7.79
CA ILE A 224 9.10 -4.58 -9.06
C ILE A 224 10.16 -5.63 -9.39
N ALA A 225 9.74 -6.59 -10.21
CA ALA A 225 10.60 -7.50 -10.97
C ALA A 225 10.07 -7.63 -12.41
N LEU A 226 10.81 -8.33 -13.24
CA LEU A 226 10.46 -8.62 -14.63
C LEU A 226 10.25 -10.11 -14.83
N ILE A 227 9.28 -10.46 -15.67
CA ILE A 227 8.98 -11.79 -16.14
C ILE A 227 9.39 -11.85 -17.61
N ASP A 228 10.14 -12.84 -17.98
CA ASP A 228 10.43 -13.15 -19.39
C ASP A 228 9.17 -13.72 -20.07
N ASP A 229 8.70 -13.06 -21.10
CA ASP A 229 7.45 -13.42 -21.79
C ASP A 229 7.57 -14.75 -22.55
N ALA A 230 8.77 -15.18 -22.91
CA ALA A 230 8.99 -16.44 -23.62
C ALA A 230 8.93 -17.65 -22.69
N THR A 231 9.39 -17.48 -21.44
CA THR A 231 9.45 -18.57 -20.45
C THR A 231 8.32 -18.49 -19.42
N GLY A 232 7.74 -17.30 -19.20
CA GLY A 232 6.78 -17.04 -18.14
C GLY A 232 7.38 -17.01 -16.74
N LEU A 233 8.71 -17.01 -16.62
CA LEU A 233 9.43 -17.03 -15.35
C LEU A 233 9.95 -15.63 -14.98
N VAL A 234 9.98 -15.33 -13.69
CA VAL A 234 10.68 -14.12 -13.19
C VAL A 234 12.16 -14.26 -13.53
N LEU A 235 12.76 -13.18 -14.04
CA LEU A 235 14.20 -13.12 -14.29
C LEU A 235 14.98 -13.41 -13.01
N GLU A 236 16.20 -13.89 -13.15
CA GLU A 236 17.06 -14.13 -12.01
C GLU A 236 17.53 -12.80 -11.39
N PHE A 237 17.11 -12.56 -10.14
CA PHE A 237 17.52 -11.42 -9.34
C PHE A 237 18.33 -11.87 -8.12
N PRO A 238 19.11 -10.96 -7.48
CA PRO A 238 20.06 -11.32 -6.43
C PRO A 238 19.47 -12.04 -5.22
N THR A 239 18.24 -11.69 -4.86
CA THR A 239 17.49 -12.28 -3.73
C THR A 239 16.01 -12.38 -4.08
N PRO A 240 15.24 -13.20 -3.38
CA PRO A 240 13.78 -13.05 -3.38
C PRO A 240 13.36 -11.63 -3.01
N MET A 241 12.17 -11.22 -3.47
CA MET A 241 11.59 -9.91 -3.15
C MET A 241 11.48 -9.70 -1.64
N HIS A 242 11.76 -8.47 -1.17
CA HIS A 242 11.74 -8.08 0.24
C HIS A 242 12.64 -8.92 1.17
N THR A 243 13.69 -9.52 0.64
CA THR A 243 14.76 -10.11 1.44
C THR A 243 15.71 -9.00 1.88
N PHE A 244 15.49 -8.45 3.08
CA PHE A 244 16.26 -7.32 3.62
C PHE A 244 17.60 -7.77 4.17
N THR A 245 18.55 -8.02 3.28
CA THR A 245 19.92 -8.44 3.57
C THR A 245 20.93 -7.68 2.71
N GLU A 246 22.23 -7.75 3.05
CA GLU A 246 23.28 -7.08 2.28
C GLU A 246 23.37 -7.59 0.83
N GLU A 247 22.94 -8.81 0.56
CA GLU A 247 22.89 -9.38 -0.80
C GLU A 247 21.87 -8.66 -1.69
N ALA A 248 20.83 -8.04 -1.10
CA ALA A 248 19.86 -7.25 -1.85
C ALA A 248 20.41 -5.88 -2.28
N ALA A 249 21.49 -5.43 -1.64
CA ALA A 249 22.06 -4.11 -1.90
C ALA A 249 22.75 -4.04 -3.27
N ARG A 250 22.49 -2.98 -4.03
CA ARG A 250 23.11 -2.70 -5.35
C ARG A 250 24.64 -2.53 -5.28
N THR A 251 25.19 -2.46 -4.08
CA THR A 251 26.64 -2.43 -3.83
C THR A 251 27.23 -3.81 -3.57
N CYS A 252 26.41 -4.86 -3.47
CA CYS A 252 26.84 -6.23 -3.28
C CYS A 252 27.74 -6.68 -4.44
N LYS A 253 28.79 -7.45 -4.11
CA LYS A 253 29.79 -7.91 -5.08
C LYS A 253 29.69 -9.41 -5.38
N THR A 254 28.72 -10.09 -4.77
CA THR A 254 28.56 -11.55 -4.92
C THR A 254 27.46 -11.92 -5.92
N TRP A 255 26.83 -10.93 -6.57
CA TRP A 255 25.87 -11.17 -7.63
C TRP A 255 26.48 -11.91 -8.79
N THR A 256 25.73 -12.80 -9.42
CA THR A 256 26.13 -13.39 -10.69
C THR A 256 26.13 -12.32 -11.79
N GLU A 257 26.79 -12.58 -12.90
CA GLU A 257 26.77 -11.68 -14.07
C GLU A 257 25.34 -11.48 -14.59
N GLU A 258 24.52 -12.53 -14.58
CA GLU A 258 23.12 -12.48 -15.01
C GLU A 258 22.28 -11.62 -14.06
N GLN A 259 22.39 -11.83 -12.74
CA GLN A 259 21.69 -11.00 -11.73
C GLN A 259 22.05 -9.53 -11.87
N ALA A 260 23.32 -9.23 -12.03
CA ALA A 260 23.79 -7.86 -12.22
C ALA A 260 23.25 -7.24 -13.51
N ALA A 261 23.28 -7.97 -14.63
CA ALA A 261 22.75 -7.51 -15.91
C ALA A 261 21.23 -7.25 -15.86
N ASN A 262 20.46 -8.13 -15.22
CA ASN A 262 19.02 -7.96 -15.07
C ASN A 262 18.65 -6.73 -14.21
N VAL A 263 19.37 -6.51 -13.10
CA VAL A 263 19.18 -5.32 -12.25
C VAL A 263 19.61 -4.05 -13.00
N GLU A 264 20.72 -4.06 -13.74
CA GLU A 264 21.19 -2.92 -14.51
C GLU A 264 20.21 -2.55 -15.63
N TYR A 265 19.74 -3.52 -16.40
CA TYR A 265 18.73 -3.32 -17.44
C TYR A 265 17.45 -2.69 -16.89
N MET A 266 16.86 -3.30 -15.84
CA MET A 266 15.65 -2.79 -15.20
C MET A 266 15.86 -1.37 -14.66
N THR A 267 17.03 -1.10 -14.05
CA THR A 267 17.37 0.21 -13.51
C THR A 267 17.51 1.25 -14.61
N GLY A 268 18.12 0.91 -15.73
CA GLY A 268 18.29 1.79 -16.89
C GLY A 268 16.94 2.26 -17.42
N VAL A 269 16.04 1.32 -17.71
CA VAL A 269 14.67 1.64 -18.20
C VAL A 269 13.90 2.51 -17.21
N MET A 270 13.90 2.14 -15.93
CA MET A 270 13.19 2.89 -14.89
C MET A 270 13.77 4.31 -14.74
N SER A 271 15.09 4.47 -14.77
CA SER A 271 15.74 5.77 -14.68
C SER A 271 15.38 6.70 -15.84
N GLU A 272 15.39 6.19 -17.06
CA GLU A 272 14.99 6.95 -18.25
C GLU A 272 13.50 7.34 -18.23
N CYS A 273 12.67 6.58 -17.52
CA CYS A 273 11.25 6.88 -17.31
C CYS A 273 10.97 7.75 -16.09
N GLY A 274 12.00 8.25 -15.40
CA GLY A 274 11.88 9.23 -14.32
C GLY A 274 11.71 8.62 -12.94
N PHE A 275 12.36 7.48 -12.69
CA PHE A 275 12.48 6.86 -11.38
C PHE A 275 13.94 6.86 -10.88
N ASN A 276 14.11 6.97 -9.58
CA ASN A 276 15.38 6.75 -8.88
C ASN A 276 15.36 5.41 -8.17
N SER A 277 16.46 4.68 -8.26
CA SER A 277 16.72 3.50 -7.42
C SER A 277 17.34 3.91 -6.08
N ILE A 278 17.33 2.99 -5.09
CA ILE A 278 18.07 3.15 -3.83
C ILE A 278 19.19 2.12 -3.75
N LYS A 279 20.18 2.38 -2.90
CA LYS A 279 21.37 1.52 -2.80
C LYS A 279 21.12 0.20 -2.07
N SER A 280 20.23 0.21 -1.10
CA SER A 280 19.94 -0.94 -0.22
C SER A 280 19.13 -2.06 -0.88
N GLU A 281 18.38 -1.75 -1.95
CA GLU A 281 17.39 -2.67 -2.51
C GLU A 281 17.42 -2.67 -4.04
N TRP A 282 17.53 -3.85 -4.65
CA TRP A 282 17.56 -3.97 -6.11
C TRP A 282 16.18 -3.73 -6.75
N TRP A 283 15.10 -3.98 -6.03
CA TRP A 283 13.71 -3.93 -6.51
C TRP A 283 13.06 -2.55 -6.44
N HIS A 284 13.56 -1.65 -5.56
CA HIS A 284 12.91 -0.40 -5.22
C HIS A 284 13.18 0.74 -6.21
N PHE A 285 12.09 1.40 -6.64
CA PHE A 285 12.12 2.57 -7.51
C PHE A 285 11.16 3.65 -7.04
N SER A 286 11.65 4.86 -6.87
CA SER A 286 10.89 6.05 -6.45
C SER A 286 10.80 7.08 -7.55
N ASP A 287 9.64 7.72 -7.72
CA ASP A 287 9.47 8.85 -8.63
C ASP A 287 10.47 9.97 -8.31
N THR A 288 11.17 10.48 -9.33
CA THR A 288 12.11 11.63 -9.19
C THR A 288 11.45 12.87 -8.62
N ASN A 289 10.12 13.01 -8.77
CA ASN A 289 9.32 14.11 -8.25
C ASN A 289 8.61 13.76 -6.91
N SER A 290 9.06 12.75 -6.18
CA SER A 290 8.43 12.26 -4.93
C SER A 290 8.13 13.35 -3.90
N LYS A 291 8.92 14.43 -3.86
CA LYS A 291 8.71 15.59 -2.96
C LYS A 291 7.42 16.38 -3.24
N LYS A 292 6.82 16.23 -4.44
CA LYS A 292 5.52 16.86 -4.74
C LYS A 292 4.36 16.21 -3.99
N PHE A 293 4.53 14.96 -3.58
CA PHE A 293 3.51 14.14 -2.96
C PHE A 293 3.70 14.11 -1.44
N MET A 294 3.86 15.28 -0.85
CA MET A 294 3.92 15.38 0.60
C MET A 294 2.56 15.11 1.21
N THR A 295 2.52 14.18 2.14
CA THR A 295 1.36 13.86 2.99
C THR A 295 1.09 14.97 3.96
#